data_52a57265a5938e2cd610a6f1c7066a57
#
_entry.id   52a57265a5938e2cd610a6f1c7066a57
#
_cell.length_a   1.000
_cell.length_b   1.000
_cell.length_c   1.000
_cell.angle_alpha   90.00
_cell.angle_beta   90.00
_cell.angle_gamma   90.00
#
_symmetry.space_group_name_H-M   'P 1'
#
loop_
_entity.id
_entity.type
_entity.pdbx_description
1 polymer ?
#
loop_
_entity_poly.entity_id
_entity_poly.type
_entity_poly.pdbx_seq_one_letter_code
_entity_poly.pdbx_strand_id
1 'polypeptide(L)'
;MVVVEADHLIGRPPHVSWEQAGALFVAGTTAYAAVHAVSLKAGDTVVISGAADGVGSIAVQLAKILGAKVIGLASAANHTWLAEHGVIAVAYGEGVADRIRAASGGKIDAFIDAFGGGYVDLALELGAAPDRIDTIIDFAAAAKHGVKTEGNSAAANTQVLVELASLIDTGRLEIPIAKVYHLADVRDAYQDLARRHTRGKIVLVP
;
A
#
# COMPACT_ATOMS: atom_id res chain seq x y z
N MET A 1 -5.11 9.72 -27.34
CA MET A 1 -3.68 10.14 -27.44
C MET A 1 -3.36 11.00 -26.24
N VAL A 2 -2.28 10.75 -25.53
CA VAL A 2 -1.78 11.55 -24.40
C VAL A 2 -0.40 12.06 -24.80
N VAL A 3 -0.09 13.32 -24.52
CA VAL A 3 1.22 13.92 -24.73
C VAL A 3 1.84 14.14 -23.36
N VAL A 4 3.02 13.58 -23.13
CA VAL A 4 3.81 13.74 -21.91
C VAL A 4 5.27 14.02 -22.27
N GLU A 5 6.01 14.58 -21.34
CA GLU A 5 7.45 14.79 -21.53
C GLU A 5 8.19 13.45 -21.55
N ALA A 6 9.24 13.35 -22.39
CA ALA A 6 9.94 12.08 -22.63
C ALA A 6 10.63 11.52 -21.38
N ASP A 7 11.09 12.39 -20.48
CA ASP A 7 11.72 12.04 -19.20
C ASP A 7 10.74 11.53 -18.13
N HIS A 8 9.43 11.65 -18.39
CA HIS A 8 8.38 11.03 -17.56
C HIS A 8 7.99 9.62 -18.03
N LEU A 9 8.67 9.10 -19.07
CA LEU A 9 8.35 7.79 -19.63
C LEU A 9 9.44 6.77 -19.30
N ILE A 10 8.99 5.55 -19.06
CA ILE A 10 9.86 4.36 -19.04
C ILE A 10 9.34 3.32 -20.03
N GLY A 11 10.24 2.49 -20.55
CA GLY A 11 9.83 1.31 -21.31
C GLY A 11 9.10 0.32 -20.39
N ARG A 12 7.97 -0.22 -20.84
CA ARG A 12 7.30 -1.30 -20.12
C ARG A 12 8.12 -2.59 -20.22
N PRO A 13 8.55 -3.19 -19.11
CA PRO A 13 9.25 -4.49 -19.13
C PRO A 13 8.35 -5.60 -19.70
N PRO A 14 8.93 -6.66 -20.28
CA PRO A 14 8.17 -7.67 -21.04
C PRO A 14 7.16 -8.46 -20.22
N HIS A 15 7.46 -8.74 -18.95
CA HIS A 15 6.57 -9.52 -18.06
C HIS A 15 5.58 -8.66 -17.26
N VAL A 16 5.64 -7.34 -17.40
CA VAL A 16 4.63 -6.43 -16.79
C VAL A 16 3.44 -6.34 -17.74
N SER A 17 2.25 -6.75 -17.30
CA SER A 17 1.03 -6.63 -18.11
C SER A 17 0.61 -5.16 -18.29
N TRP A 18 -0.25 -4.89 -19.27
CA TRP A 18 -0.79 -3.53 -19.47
C TRP A 18 -1.65 -3.08 -18.28
N GLU A 19 -2.38 -4.00 -17.67
CA GLU A 19 -3.21 -3.76 -16.48
C GLU A 19 -2.34 -3.37 -15.28
N GLN A 20 -1.25 -4.11 -15.06
CA GLN A 20 -0.29 -3.79 -14.00
C GLN A 20 0.42 -2.45 -14.28
N ALA A 21 0.85 -2.21 -15.51
CA ALA A 21 1.48 -0.94 -15.90
C ALA A 21 0.54 0.24 -15.70
N GLY A 22 -0.73 0.10 -16.10
CA GLY A 22 -1.75 1.14 -15.90
C GLY A 22 -2.11 1.40 -14.44
N ALA A 23 -1.95 0.40 -13.57
CA ALA A 23 -2.24 0.49 -12.13
C ALA A 23 -1.04 0.97 -11.30
N LEU A 24 0.18 0.94 -11.87
CA LEU A 24 1.44 1.08 -11.13
C LEU A 24 1.68 2.50 -10.61
N PHE A 25 1.55 3.53 -11.45
CA PHE A 25 2.13 4.85 -11.16
C PHE A 25 1.69 5.40 -9.81
N VAL A 26 0.40 5.73 -9.65
CA VAL A 26 -0.07 6.37 -8.40
C VAL A 26 0.05 5.42 -7.20
N ALA A 27 -0.41 4.19 -7.33
CA ALA A 27 -0.42 3.26 -6.20
C ALA A 27 0.99 2.81 -5.81
N GLY A 28 1.84 2.53 -6.79
CA GLY A 28 3.21 2.09 -6.55
C GLY A 28 4.08 3.17 -5.95
N THR A 29 4.07 4.39 -6.50
CA THR A 29 4.88 5.49 -5.96
C THR A 29 4.38 5.95 -4.61
N THR A 30 3.06 5.91 -4.34
CA THR A 30 2.51 6.18 -3.01
C THR A 30 2.99 5.13 -1.98
N ALA A 31 2.90 3.85 -2.32
CA ALA A 31 3.38 2.78 -1.45
C ALA A 31 4.89 2.88 -1.18
N TYR A 32 5.67 3.20 -2.21
CA TYR A 32 7.10 3.41 -2.11
C TYR A 32 7.43 4.58 -1.16
N ALA A 33 6.78 5.72 -1.36
CA ALA A 33 6.97 6.90 -0.51
C ALA A 33 6.63 6.59 0.95
N ALA A 34 5.46 6.01 1.23
CA ALA A 34 5.01 5.70 2.59
C ALA A 34 5.96 4.74 3.33
N VAL A 35 6.45 3.69 2.64
CA VAL A 35 7.41 2.74 3.23
C VAL A 35 8.75 3.40 3.55
N HIS A 36 9.24 4.30 2.69
CA HIS A 36 10.49 5.03 2.92
C HIS A 36 10.32 6.15 3.96
N ALA A 37 9.15 6.80 4.01
CA ALA A 37 8.85 7.85 4.97
C ALA A 37 9.10 7.39 6.41
N VAL A 38 8.67 6.20 6.75
CA VAL A 38 8.84 5.64 8.10
C VAL A 38 10.24 5.09 8.36
N SER A 39 11.19 5.28 7.45
CA SER A 39 12.60 4.86 7.57
C SER A 39 12.74 3.39 7.99
N LEU A 40 11.94 2.52 7.35
CA LEU A 40 11.84 1.09 7.69
C LEU A 40 13.18 0.38 7.51
N LYS A 41 13.51 -0.50 8.46
CA LYS A 41 14.76 -1.29 8.47
C LYS A 41 14.46 -2.77 8.56
N ALA A 42 15.41 -3.58 8.14
CA ALA A 42 15.34 -5.03 8.34
C ALA A 42 15.19 -5.36 9.84
N GLY A 43 14.22 -6.21 10.15
CA GLY A 43 13.89 -6.60 11.53
C GLY A 43 12.87 -5.70 12.22
N ASP A 44 12.55 -4.51 11.71
CA ASP A 44 11.47 -3.69 12.24
C ASP A 44 10.12 -4.41 12.11
N THR A 45 9.23 -4.16 13.05
CA THR A 45 7.83 -4.57 12.99
C THR A 45 6.97 -3.40 12.52
N VAL A 46 6.38 -3.49 11.34
CA VAL A 46 5.49 -2.47 10.78
C VAL A 46 4.05 -2.97 10.68
N VAL A 47 3.11 -2.10 11.04
CA VAL A 47 1.68 -2.32 10.82
C VAL A 47 1.24 -1.50 9.60
N ILE A 48 0.46 -2.09 8.71
CA ILE A 48 -0.07 -1.42 7.51
C ILE A 48 -1.59 -1.60 7.50
N SER A 49 -2.33 -0.48 7.55
CA SER A 49 -3.78 -0.49 7.38
C SER A 49 -4.16 -0.57 5.90
N GLY A 50 -5.36 -1.07 5.59
CA GLY A 50 -5.77 -1.28 4.19
C GLY A 50 -4.82 -2.20 3.41
N ALA A 51 -4.25 -3.19 4.09
CA ALA A 51 -3.13 -4.02 3.61
C ALA A 51 -3.41 -4.82 2.32
N ALA A 52 -4.66 -4.96 1.92
CA ALA A 52 -5.07 -5.61 0.69
C ALA A 52 -5.61 -4.64 -0.38
N ASP A 53 -5.70 -3.35 -0.07
CA ASP A 53 -6.22 -2.33 -0.97
C ASP A 53 -5.17 -1.93 -2.04
N GLY A 54 -5.51 -0.97 -2.88
CA GLY A 54 -4.67 -0.59 -4.02
C GLY A 54 -3.25 -0.14 -3.69
N VAL A 55 -3.05 0.59 -2.59
CA VAL A 55 -1.72 1.01 -2.11
C VAL A 55 -1.16 0.00 -1.11
N GLY A 56 -1.98 -0.44 -0.15
CA GLY A 56 -1.54 -1.34 0.91
C GLY A 56 -1.01 -2.67 0.41
N SER A 57 -1.62 -3.24 -0.66
CA SER A 57 -1.15 -4.49 -1.27
C SER A 57 0.27 -4.40 -1.84
N ILE A 58 0.69 -3.23 -2.28
CA ILE A 58 2.06 -2.95 -2.73
C ILE A 58 2.97 -2.66 -1.53
N ALA A 59 2.49 -1.85 -0.58
CA ALA A 59 3.27 -1.44 0.58
C ALA A 59 3.69 -2.64 1.46
N VAL A 60 2.82 -3.64 1.67
CA VAL A 60 3.17 -4.84 2.44
C VAL A 60 4.31 -5.62 1.78
N GLN A 61 4.31 -5.72 0.46
CA GLN A 61 5.35 -6.43 -0.29
C GLN A 61 6.67 -5.66 -0.27
N LEU A 62 6.65 -4.34 -0.47
CA LEU A 62 7.85 -3.50 -0.38
C LEU A 62 8.46 -3.57 1.03
N ALA A 63 7.65 -3.51 2.08
CA ALA A 63 8.11 -3.66 3.45
C ALA A 63 8.75 -5.04 3.69
N LYS A 64 8.20 -6.11 3.11
CA LYS A 64 8.81 -7.45 3.14
C LYS A 64 10.14 -7.50 2.41
N ILE A 65 10.25 -6.86 1.25
CA ILE A 65 11.50 -6.77 0.46
C ILE A 65 12.61 -6.08 1.28
N LEU A 66 12.27 -5.09 2.10
CA LEU A 66 13.17 -4.43 3.03
C LEU A 66 13.53 -5.27 4.27
N GLY A 67 12.94 -6.45 4.42
CA GLY A 67 13.23 -7.36 5.53
C GLY A 67 12.45 -7.09 6.81
N ALA A 68 11.37 -6.32 6.76
CA ALA A 68 10.54 -6.06 7.93
C ALA A 68 9.62 -7.25 8.28
N LYS A 69 9.23 -7.34 9.54
CA LYS A 69 8.08 -8.12 10.01
C LYS A 69 6.83 -7.28 9.75
N VAL A 70 5.97 -7.73 8.84
CA VAL A 70 4.79 -6.96 8.41
C VAL A 70 3.53 -7.55 9.02
N ILE A 71 2.72 -6.69 9.65
CA ILE A 71 1.37 -6.97 10.13
C ILE A 71 0.41 -6.18 9.24
N GLY A 72 -0.46 -6.88 8.51
CA GLY A 72 -1.41 -6.28 7.58
C GLY A 72 -2.83 -6.30 8.12
N LEU A 73 -3.47 -5.12 8.22
CA LEU A 73 -4.87 -5.02 8.61
C LEU A 73 -5.77 -5.17 7.39
N ALA A 74 -6.54 -6.25 7.35
CA ALA A 74 -7.46 -6.55 6.25
C ALA A 74 -8.67 -7.37 6.71
N SER A 75 -9.67 -7.50 5.84
CA SER A 75 -10.79 -8.44 6.07
C SER A 75 -10.31 -9.89 5.98
N ALA A 76 -11.02 -10.80 6.65
CA ALA A 76 -10.69 -12.24 6.66
C ALA A 76 -10.55 -12.84 5.24
N ALA A 77 -11.29 -12.33 4.26
CA ALA A 77 -11.21 -12.75 2.86
C ALA A 77 -9.82 -12.54 2.23
N ASN A 78 -9.00 -11.65 2.79
CA ASN A 78 -7.67 -11.33 2.29
C ASN A 78 -6.54 -11.97 3.11
N HIS A 79 -6.84 -12.69 4.20
CA HIS A 79 -5.82 -13.25 5.09
C HIS A 79 -4.93 -14.29 4.41
N THR A 80 -5.51 -15.15 3.57
CA THR A 80 -4.74 -16.15 2.80
C THR A 80 -3.73 -15.47 1.87
N TRP A 81 -4.16 -14.47 1.10
CA TRP A 81 -3.27 -13.74 0.20
C TRP A 81 -2.14 -13.03 0.97
N LEU A 82 -2.46 -12.39 2.09
CA LEU A 82 -1.43 -11.75 2.94
C LEU A 82 -0.42 -12.78 3.47
N ALA A 83 -0.89 -13.94 3.92
CA ALA A 83 -0.03 -15.02 4.42
C ALA A 83 0.90 -15.58 3.34
N GLU A 84 0.41 -15.74 2.10
CA GLU A 84 1.22 -16.16 0.94
C GLU A 84 2.36 -15.17 0.64
N HIS A 85 2.16 -13.88 0.98
CA HIS A 85 3.19 -12.84 0.87
C HIS A 85 4.05 -12.69 2.16
N GLY A 86 3.93 -13.62 3.12
CA GLY A 86 4.68 -13.60 4.36
C GLY A 86 4.29 -12.47 5.33
N VAL A 87 3.05 -11.97 5.20
CA VAL A 87 2.46 -10.93 6.04
C VAL A 87 1.59 -11.56 7.11
N ILE A 88 1.70 -11.11 8.35
CA ILE A 88 0.82 -11.53 9.44
C ILE A 88 -0.50 -10.78 9.28
N ALA A 89 -1.55 -11.48 8.88
CA ALA A 89 -2.87 -10.89 8.68
C ALA A 89 -3.60 -10.70 10.01
N VAL A 90 -4.14 -9.52 10.22
CA VAL A 90 -4.95 -9.17 11.39
C VAL A 90 -6.26 -8.54 10.93
N ALA A 91 -7.39 -9.02 11.48
CA ALA A 91 -8.68 -8.44 11.19
C ALA A 91 -8.81 -7.06 11.85
N TYR A 92 -9.36 -6.09 11.13
CA TYR A 92 -9.68 -4.78 11.66
C TYR A 92 -10.97 -4.82 12.53
N GLY A 93 -11.36 -3.67 13.12
CA GLY A 93 -12.56 -3.52 13.95
C GLY A 93 -12.27 -3.64 15.44
N GLU A 94 -13.32 -3.85 16.24
CA GLU A 94 -13.24 -3.90 17.70
C GLU A 94 -12.13 -4.85 18.17
N GLY A 95 -11.32 -4.42 19.17
CA GLY A 95 -10.19 -5.19 19.69
C GLY A 95 -8.98 -5.29 18.76
N VAL A 96 -8.87 -4.46 17.69
CA VAL A 96 -7.74 -4.49 16.77
C VAL A 96 -6.39 -4.21 17.45
N ALA A 97 -6.37 -3.33 18.46
CA ALA A 97 -5.16 -3.02 19.22
C ALA A 97 -4.58 -4.27 19.89
N ASP A 98 -5.41 -5.07 20.54
CA ASP A 98 -4.97 -6.30 21.24
C ASP A 98 -4.51 -7.36 20.25
N ARG A 99 -5.17 -7.48 19.10
CA ARG A 99 -4.73 -8.39 18.04
C ARG A 99 -3.37 -7.97 17.46
N ILE A 100 -3.13 -6.65 17.28
CA ILE A 100 -1.82 -6.15 16.84
C ILE A 100 -0.76 -6.43 17.91
N ARG A 101 -1.04 -6.16 19.20
CA ARG A 101 -0.11 -6.46 20.32
C ARG A 101 0.25 -7.94 20.35
N ALA A 102 -0.73 -8.83 20.20
CA ALA A 102 -0.49 -10.26 20.15
C ALA A 102 0.37 -10.67 18.95
N ALA A 103 0.10 -10.13 17.76
CA ALA A 103 0.84 -10.43 16.53
C ALA A 103 2.26 -9.85 16.52
N SER A 104 2.45 -8.67 17.12
CA SER A 104 3.76 -7.98 17.16
C SER A 104 4.68 -8.55 18.25
N GLY A 105 4.15 -9.15 19.28
CA GLY A 105 4.87 -9.47 20.52
C GLY A 105 4.93 -8.27 21.49
N GLY A 106 3.98 -7.34 21.35
CA GLY A 106 3.80 -6.19 22.24
C GLY A 106 4.42 -4.89 21.76
N LYS A 107 5.26 -4.91 20.72
CA LYS A 107 5.93 -3.70 20.18
C LYS A 107 5.75 -3.59 18.67
N ILE A 108 5.53 -2.38 18.19
CA ILE A 108 5.64 -2.01 16.78
C ILE A 108 6.68 -0.90 16.62
N ASP A 109 7.39 -0.89 15.50
CA ASP A 109 8.44 0.09 15.22
C ASP A 109 7.94 1.18 14.25
N ALA A 110 6.97 0.84 13.41
CA ALA A 110 6.40 1.77 12.43
C ALA A 110 4.93 1.46 12.13
N PHE A 111 4.23 2.46 11.59
CA PHE A 111 2.86 2.31 11.12
C PHE A 111 2.65 3.07 9.80
N ILE A 112 2.01 2.42 8.82
CA ILE A 112 1.61 3.04 7.56
C ILE A 112 0.09 2.97 7.48
N ASP A 113 -0.55 4.14 7.47
CA ASP A 113 -2.00 4.23 7.37
C ASP A 113 -2.43 4.55 5.94
N ALA A 114 -2.98 3.54 5.27
CA ALA A 114 -3.55 3.66 3.93
C ALA A 114 -5.10 3.61 3.91
N PHE A 115 -5.75 3.70 5.08
CA PHE A 115 -7.20 3.57 5.20
C PHE A 115 -7.87 4.76 5.89
N GLY A 116 -7.22 5.38 6.89
CA GLY A 116 -7.79 6.43 7.74
C GLY A 116 -8.65 5.87 8.89
N GLY A 117 -9.58 6.67 9.39
CA GLY A 117 -10.53 6.21 10.39
C GLY A 117 -9.94 5.96 11.78
N GLY A 118 -8.96 6.78 12.21
CA GLY A 118 -8.39 6.72 13.56
C GLY A 118 -7.14 5.83 13.69
N TYR A 119 -6.59 5.33 12.60
CA TYR A 119 -5.40 4.49 12.67
C TYR A 119 -4.12 5.26 13.06
N VAL A 120 -4.06 6.56 12.86
CA VAL A 120 -2.96 7.40 13.39
C VAL A 120 -3.01 7.42 14.92
N ASP A 121 -4.17 7.64 15.52
CA ASP A 121 -4.33 7.60 16.99
C ASP A 121 -4.01 6.19 17.53
N LEU A 122 -4.46 5.13 16.85
CA LEU A 122 -4.12 3.75 17.19
C LEU A 122 -2.62 3.46 17.13
N ALA A 123 -1.92 3.98 16.11
CA ALA A 123 -0.47 3.80 15.97
C ALA A 123 0.29 4.41 17.17
N LEU A 124 -0.13 5.60 17.60
CA LEU A 124 0.42 6.27 18.79
C LEU A 124 0.10 5.49 20.07
N GLU A 125 -1.13 4.99 20.23
CA GLU A 125 -1.53 4.12 21.35
C GLU A 125 -0.68 2.85 21.42
N LEU A 126 -0.31 2.29 20.27
CA LEU A 126 0.56 1.11 20.17
C LEU A 126 2.05 1.44 20.38
N GLY A 127 2.39 2.71 20.60
CA GLY A 127 3.73 3.16 20.96
C GLY A 127 4.64 3.45 19.76
N ALA A 128 4.12 3.56 18.54
CA ALA A 128 4.90 4.04 17.40
C ALA A 128 5.25 5.53 17.59
N ALA A 129 6.51 5.89 17.33
CA ALA A 129 6.93 7.29 17.39
C ALA A 129 6.32 8.09 16.20
N PRO A 130 5.96 9.37 16.36
CA PRO A 130 5.33 10.16 15.30
C PRO A 130 6.11 10.17 13.98
N ASP A 131 7.44 10.23 14.03
CA ASP A 131 8.34 10.20 12.88
C ASP A 131 8.43 8.81 12.21
N ARG A 132 7.84 7.79 12.82
CA ARG A 132 7.71 6.41 12.32
C ARG A 132 6.28 6.07 11.90
N ILE A 133 5.41 7.08 11.79
CA ILE A 133 4.03 6.94 11.32
C ILE A 133 3.89 7.76 10.05
N ASP A 134 3.30 7.16 9.01
CA ASP A 134 2.90 7.84 7.79
C ASP A 134 1.43 7.55 7.50
N THR A 135 0.66 8.57 7.11
CA THR A 135 -0.71 8.41 6.63
C THR A 135 -0.88 9.07 5.27
N ILE A 136 -1.40 8.34 4.31
CA ILE A 136 -1.67 8.86 2.97
C ILE A 136 -3.10 9.39 2.83
N ILE A 137 -3.87 9.47 3.92
CA ILE A 137 -5.30 9.77 3.85
C ILE A 137 -5.82 10.61 5.03
N ASP A 138 -5.33 10.44 6.23
CA ASP A 138 -5.81 11.17 7.42
C ASP A 138 -4.93 12.40 7.73
N PHE A 139 -4.99 13.38 6.83
CA PHE A 139 -4.20 14.62 6.93
C PHE A 139 -4.56 15.45 8.16
N ALA A 140 -5.79 15.33 8.68
CA ALA A 140 -6.20 16.01 9.90
C ALA A 140 -5.49 15.44 11.14
N ALA A 141 -5.46 14.12 11.27
CA ALA A 141 -4.72 13.46 12.33
C ALA A 141 -3.20 13.70 12.17
N ALA A 142 -2.69 13.72 10.94
CA ALA A 142 -1.28 14.03 10.69
C ALA A 142 -0.89 15.42 11.19
N ALA A 143 -1.68 16.43 10.88
CA ALA A 143 -1.45 17.80 11.36
C ALA A 143 -1.54 17.91 12.89
N LYS A 144 -2.48 17.17 13.51
CA LYS A 144 -2.67 17.14 14.96
C LYS A 144 -1.47 16.52 15.70
N HIS A 145 -0.90 15.46 15.15
CA HIS A 145 0.09 14.64 15.86
C HIS A 145 1.52 14.78 15.31
N GLY A 146 1.71 15.53 14.24
CA GLY A 146 3.02 15.73 13.61
C GLY A 146 3.57 14.46 12.95
N VAL A 147 2.69 13.58 12.47
CA VAL A 147 3.11 12.40 11.71
C VAL A 147 3.30 12.73 10.24
N LYS A 148 3.94 11.84 9.49
CA LYS A 148 4.28 12.04 8.08
C LYS A 148 3.07 11.83 7.16
N THR A 149 3.16 12.43 5.96
CA THR A 149 2.11 12.34 4.93
C THR A 149 2.73 12.16 3.54
N GLU A 150 3.76 11.34 3.46
CA GLU A 150 4.48 11.13 2.21
C GLU A 150 3.66 10.22 1.29
N GLY A 151 3.39 10.71 0.10
CA GLY A 151 2.58 10.00 -0.88
C GLY A 151 3.18 10.08 -2.29
N ASN A 152 2.33 9.96 -3.30
CA ASN A 152 2.72 9.92 -4.70
C ASN A 152 3.73 11.02 -5.09
N SER A 153 3.50 12.28 -4.70
CA SER A 153 4.36 13.42 -5.09
C SER A 153 5.80 13.29 -4.59
N ALA A 154 6.04 12.59 -3.49
CA ALA A 154 7.38 12.41 -2.93
C ALA A 154 8.23 11.38 -3.72
N ALA A 155 7.57 10.49 -4.48
CA ALA A 155 8.24 9.42 -5.24
C ALA A 155 7.84 9.37 -6.72
N ALA A 156 7.12 10.37 -7.23
CA ALA A 156 6.64 10.43 -8.62
C ALA A 156 7.77 10.79 -9.59
N ASN A 157 8.74 9.91 -9.75
CA ASN A 157 9.85 10.05 -10.68
C ASN A 157 10.14 8.75 -11.43
N THR A 158 10.84 8.85 -12.56
CA THR A 158 11.16 7.70 -13.43
C THR A 158 12.07 6.68 -12.77
N GLN A 159 12.96 7.08 -11.87
CA GLN A 159 13.86 6.15 -11.18
C GLN A 159 13.06 5.18 -10.29
N VAL A 160 12.15 5.69 -9.49
CA VAL A 160 11.24 4.86 -8.66
C VAL A 160 10.36 3.99 -9.53
N LEU A 161 9.86 4.54 -10.64
CA LEU A 161 9.02 3.79 -11.56
C LEU A 161 9.77 2.61 -12.21
N VAL A 162 11.04 2.82 -12.60
CA VAL A 162 11.92 1.75 -13.14
C VAL A 162 12.17 0.68 -12.09
N GLU A 163 12.45 1.06 -10.85
CA GLU A 163 12.65 0.12 -9.74
C GLU A 163 11.41 -0.75 -9.51
N LEU A 164 10.24 -0.13 -9.38
CA LEU A 164 8.98 -0.84 -9.15
C LEU A 164 8.63 -1.76 -10.34
N ALA A 165 8.79 -1.27 -11.58
CA ALA A 165 8.56 -2.07 -12.77
C ALA A 165 9.52 -3.27 -12.88
N SER A 166 10.77 -3.11 -12.47
CA SER A 166 11.74 -4.21 -12.40
C SER A 166 11.37 -5.24 -11.33
N LEU A 167 10.86 -4.81 -10.18
CA LEU A 167 10.36 -5.74 -9.16
C LEU A 167 9.19 -6.58 -9.66
N ILE A 168 8.29 -5.98 -10.45
CA ILE A 168 7.17 -6.71 -11.06
C ILE A 168 7.70 -7.67 -12.14
N ASP A 169 8.58 -7.20 -13.02
CA ASP A 169 9.15 -8.00 -14.12
C ASP A 169 9.88 -9.26 -13.62
N THR A 170 10.49 -9.15 -12.44
CA THR A 170 11.21 -10.27 -11.78
C THR A 170 10.33 -11.09 -10.84
N GLY A 171 9.02 -10.82 -10.76
CA GLY A 171 8.09 -11.55 -9.91
C GLY A 171 8.26 -11.32 -8.39
N ARG A 172 9.01 -10.27 -8.00
CA ARG A 172 9.24 -9.90 -6.59
C ARG A 172 8.17 -8.98 -6.03
N LEU A 173 7.39 -8.36 -6.90
CA LEU A 173 6.25 -7.52 -6.59
C LEU A 173 5.10 -7.87 -7.53
N GLU A 174 3.89 -7.97 -7.02
CA GLU A 174 2.69 -8.02 -7.84
C GLU A 174 1.78 -6.85 -7.55
N ILE A 175 1.03 -6.41 -8.56
CA ILE A 175 -0.11 -5.53 -8.38
C ILE A 175 -1.35 -6.39 -8.60
N PRO A 176 -2.11 -6.73 -7.55
CA PRO A 176 -3.33 -7.50 -7.71
C PRO A 176 -4.34 -6.71 -8.54
N ILE A 177 -4.81 -7.30 -9.63
CA ILE A 177 -5.87 -6.75 -10.47
C ILE A 177 -7.16 -7.48 -10.16
N ALA A 178 -8.03 -6.81 -9.41
CA ALA A 178 -9.31 -7.39 -8.98
C ALA A 178 -10.26 -7.58 -10.16
N LYS A 179 -10.29 -6.60 -11.07
CA LYS A 179 -11.19 -6.64 -12.22
C LYS A 179 -10.73 -5.70 -13.33
N VAL A 180 -11.01 -6.11 -14.55
CA VAL A 180 -10.80 -5.31 -15.74
C VAL A 180 -12.17 -4.98 -16.35
N TYR A 181 -12.40 -3.71 -16.67
CA TYR A 181 -13.59 -3.23 -17.34
C TYR A 181 -13.24 -2.56 -18.66
N HIS A 182 -14.13 -2.60 -19.63
CA HIS A 182 -14.01 -1.68 -20.76
C HIS A 182 -14.28 -0.23 -20.33
N LEU A 183 -13.66 0.71 -21.01
CA LEU A 183 -13.84 2.14 -20.70
C LEU A 183 -15.31 2.56 -20.78
N ALA A 184 -16.10 1.93 -21.65
CA ALA A 184 -17.54 2.15 -21.75
C ALA A 184 -18.31 1.77 -20.47
N ASP A 185 -17.77 0.84 -19.66
CA ASP A 185 -18.39 0.31 -18.44
C ASP A 185 -17.84 1.01 -17.17
N VAL A 186 -17.27 2.20 -17.33
CA VAL A 186 -16.66 2.97 -16.22
C VAL A 186 -17.59 3.17 -15.03
N ARG A 187 -18.90 3.32 -15.28
CA ARG A 187 -19.90 3.45 -14.20
C ARG A 187 -19.95 2.21 -13.31
N ASP A 188 -19.93 1.03 -13.90
CA ASP A 188 -19.97 -0.24 -13.15
C ASP A 188 -18.67 -0.46 -12.40
N ALA A 189 -17.53 -0.07 -12.98
CA ALA A 189 -16.24 -0.09 -12.31
C ALA A 189 -16.24 0.78 -11.03
N TYR A 190 -16.80 2.00 -11.10
CA TYR A 190 -16.93 2.87 -9.93
C TYR A 190 -17.93 2.35 -8.89
N GLN A 191 -19.01 1.67 -9.31
CA GLN A 191 -19.93 1.02 -8.38
C GLN A 191 -19.27 -0.12 -7.63
N ASP A 192 -18.45 -0.93 -8.30
CA ASP A 192 -17.67 -1.98 -7.64
C ASP A 192 -16.64 -1.39 -6.67
N LEU A 193 -15.91 -0.37 -7.09
CA LEU A 193 -14.94 0.32 -6.23
C LEU A 193 -15.59 0.91 -4.96
N ALA A 194 -16.80 1.45 -5.09
CA ALA A 194 -17.55 2.06 -3.99
C ALA A 194 -17.94 1.04 -2.89
N ARG A 195 -17.97 -0.26 -3.19
CA ARG A 195 -18.24 -1.32 -2.20
C ARG A 195 -17.08 -1.53 -1.22
N ARG A 196 -15.89 -0.99 -1.50
CA ARG A 196 -14.70 -1.04 -0.65
C ARG A 196 -14.24 -2.46 -0.24
N HIS A 197 -14.47 -3.46 -1.09
CA HIS A 197 -14.06 -4.86 -0.86
C HIS A 197 -13.10 -5.36 -1.95
N THR A 198 -12.50 -4.43 -2.69
CA THR A 198 -11.60 -4.73 -3.79
C THR A 198 -10.20 -5.01 -3.28
N ARG A 199 -9.64 -6.20 -3.59
CA ARG A 199 -8.22 -6.44 -3.39
C ARG A 199 -7.42 -5.87 -4.57
N GLY A 200 -6.47 -4.97 -4.28
CA GLY A 200 -5.64 -4.35 -5.32
C GLY A 200 -6.40 -3.32 -6.14
N LYS A 201 -6.34 -3.43 -7.46
CA LYS A 201 -6.80 -2.41 -8.40
C LYS A 201 -7.91 -2.90 -9.32
N ILE A 202 -8.81 -1.97 -9.69
CA ILE A 202 -9.69 -2.10 -10.85
C ILE A 202 -9.08 -1.27 -11.97
N VAL A 203 -9.01 -1.81 -13.18
CA VAL A 203 -8.46 -1.12 -14.35
C VAL A 203 -9.49 -1.01 -15.47
N LEU A 204 -9.36 0.04 -16.27
CA LEU A 204 -10.18 0.28 -17.46
C LEU A 204 -9.31 0.06 -18.70
N VAL A 205 -9.83 -0.66 -19.67
CA VAL A 205 -9.20 -0.88 -20.97
C VAL A 205 -10.04 -0.26 -22.09
N PRO A 206 -9.43 0.21 -23.18
CA PRO A 206 -10.13 0.77 -24.35
C PRO A 206 -11.14 -0.20 -24.97
#